data_aadb38d8d1dec6e2eb30ee351eb33a81
#
_entry.id   aadb38d8d1dec6e2eb30ee351eb33a81
#
_cell.length_a   1.000
_cell.length_b   1.000
_cell.length_c   1.000
_cell.angle_alpha   90.00
_cell.angle_beta   90.00
_cell.angle_gamma   90.00
#
_symmetry.space_group_name_H-M   'P 1'
#
loop_
_entity.id
_entity.type
_entity.pdbx_description
1 polymer ?
#
loop_
_entity_poly.entity_id
_entity_poly.type
_entity_poly.pdbx_seq_one_letter_code
_entity_poly.pdbx_strand_id
1 'polypeptide(L)'
;MAAPPTEAIHAPEREQDPERGLSVTTVARDIVTLGGGTLLGAVFGTLLVFLIPRLVSVEDYGYWRLFVLYSGYVGVLHLGFADGALLRWAGKPLHEFHDELSPSVKFLTWQQLALILPGCLLAVLFLPPSLRFIGITTITFALVRNLATLLQYGLQGARHFRPVAIATAAPAGVFVVLTCFWDLEATPGFRALIVLYFVAWVATLVYLWACLRPRSSATARGSAWAIGKTYIQLGWPIVLANGGFGLVQSADRLAVSSVLPIYEFAQYSLAASAMFVPVTAITAVYRVFFSHVAALDRQNRAKVYSQVSKLLLIAWSLLLPYYFVLGAFVRQFLPKYEPSLPVARILLLGIIFFAGIQILHASFSYLDGRQREFLTGSILAIAASFGLAFFLAAWLHSLFAVAAGQVVVLAFWWMLNEWRLRGFSGQRLRDWLKIVALFAWSAVSYEVSMALTPNAAFRVGIYYLLVVAVLVVSFPEQFRAGWKWAGGSR
;
A
#
# COMPACT_ATOMS: atom_id res chain seq x y z
N MET A 1 36.75 -23.10 18.64
CA MET A 1 36.72 -22.33 17.37
C MET A 1 36.04 -21.01 17.68
N ALA A 2 36.84 -19.96 17.89
CA ALA A 2 36.37 -18.63 18.25
C ALA A 2 35.86 -17.90 16.99
N ALA A 3 34.71 -17.28 17.09
CA ALA A 3 34.13 -16.43 16.02
C ALA A 3 35.01 -15.19 15.82
N PRO A 4 35.24 -14.74 14.57
CA PRO A 4 35.98 -13.52 14.31
C PRO A 4 35.22 -12.29 14.80
N PRO A 5 35.93 -11.22 15.22
CA PRO A 5 35.29 -10.00 15.69
C PRO A 5 34.57 -9.27 14.55
N THR A 6 33.36 -8.83 14.83
CA THR A 6 32.58 -7.98 13.95
C THR A 6 33.28 -6.63 13.83
N GLU A 7 34.00 -6.39 12.76
CA GLU A 7 34.50 -5.06 12.42
C GLU A 7 33.29 -4.14 12.26
N ALA A 8 33.16 -3.21 13.18
CA ALA A 8 32.25 -2.07 13.05
C ALA A 8 32.66 -1.31 11.79
N ILE A 9 31.76 -1.28 10.80
CA ILE A 9 31.90 -0.44 9.61
C ILE A 9 31.85 1.01 10.11
N HIS A 10 33.03 1.59 10.38
CA HIS A 10 33.16 3.02 10.57
C HIS A 10 32.76 3.69 9.24
N ALA A 11 31.61 4.33 9.21
CA ALA A 11 31.27 5.27 8.17
C ALA A 11 32.35 6.39 8.23
N PRO A 12 32.96 6.77 7.08
CA PRO A 12 33.92 7.86 7.08
C PRO A 12 33.25 9.13 7.60
N GLU A 13 33.84 9.74 8.63
CA GLU A 13 33.49 11.09 9.08
C GLU A 13 33.62 12.02 7.86
N ARG A 14 32.50 12.43 7.32
CA ARG A 14 32.45 13.46 6.29
C ARG A 14 32.57 14.80 6.98
N GLU A 15 33.58 15.57 6.64
CA GLU A 15 33.56 17.02 6.80
C GLU A 15 32.23 17.52 6.22
N GLN A 16 31.31 17.82 7.10
CA GLN A 16 30.04 18.43 6.76
C GLN A 16 30.37 19.88 6.44
N ASP A 17 30.27 20.24 5.16
CA ASP A 17 30.24 21.62 4.72
C ASP A 17 29.05 22.31 5.42
N PRO A 18 29.28 23.22 6.39
CA PRO A 18 28.21 23.76 7.26
C PRO A 18 27.20 24.64 6.52
N GLU A 19 27.46 25.04 5.28
CA GLU A 19 26.64 26.02 4.55
C GLU A 19 25.51 25.40 3.69
N ARG A 20 25.38 24.10 3.57
CA ARG A 20 24.23 23.44 2.93
C ARG A 20 23.21 22.88 3.93
N GLY A 21 22.95 23.60 5.00
CA GLY A 21 21.83 23.33 5.90
C GLY A 21 20.52 23.34 5.10
N LEU A 22 19.87 22.18 5.00
CA LEU A 22 18.52 22.05 4.41
C LEU A 22 17.61 23.05 5.14
N SER A 23 17.23 24.15 4.48
CA SER A 23 16.29 25.07 5.09
C SER A 23 14.97 24.35 5.32
N VAL A 24 14.33 24.57 6.46
CA VAL A 24 13.02 23.98 6.81
C VAL A 24 12.00 24.22 5.68
N THR A 25 12.08 25.37 5.00
CA THR A 25 11.26 25.75 3.86
C THR A 25 11.49 24.85 2.64
N THR A 26 12.74 24.44 2.37
CA THR A 26 13.06 23.53 1.26
C THR A 26 12.52 22.13 1.54
N VAL A 27 12.73 21.62 2.76
CA VAL A 27 12.18 20.31 3.19
C VAL A 27 10.66 20.32 3.14
N ALA A 28 10.01 21.37 3.64
CA ALA A 28 8.56 21.49 3.59
C ALA A 28 8.03 21.50 2.14
N ARG A 29 8.67 22.26 1.24
CA ARG A 29 8.32 22.29 -0.19
C ARG A 29 8.46 20.93 -0.84
N ASP A 30 9.51 20.19 -0.54
CA ASP A 30 9.76 18.86 -1.09
C ASP A 30 8.73 17.86 -0.60
N ILE A 31 8.36 17.90 0.68
CA ILE A 31 7.27 17.10 1.26
C ILE A 31 5.93 17.41 0.58
N VAL A 32 5.60 18.69 0.40
CA VAL A 32 4.36 19.11 -0.27
C VAL A 32 4.35 18.65 -1.72
N THR A 33 5.48 18.75 -2.42
CA THR A 33 5.59 18.34 -3.83
C THR A 33 5.37 16.82 -3.98
N LEU A 34 6.07 16.00 -3.19
CA LEU A 34 5.90 14.53 -3.21
C LEU A 34 4.52 14.12 -2.73
N GLY A 35 4.06 14.73 -1.65
CA GLY A 35 2.72 14.50 -1.09
C GLY A 35 1.63 14.86 -2.09
N GLY A 36 1.75 15.97 -2.80
CA GLY A 36 0.85 16.38 -3.87
C GLY A 36 0.77 15.39 -5.02
N GLY A 37 1.93 14.89 -5.50
CA GLY A 37 1.97 13.84 -6.52
C GLY A 37 1.33 12.53 -6.05
N THR A 38 1.59 12.13 -4.81
CA THR A 38 0.99 10.93 -4.21
C THR A 38 -0.53 11.09 -4.06
N LEU A 39 -0.99 12.26 -3.59
CA LEU A 39 -2.41 12.55 -3.43
C LEU A 39 -3.13 12.57 -4.79
N LEU A 40 -2.55 13.20 -5.80
CA LEU A 40 -3.11 13.23 -7.15
C LEU A 40 -3.20 11.81 -7.74
N GLY A 41 -2.17 10.99 -7.58
CA GLY A 41 -2.19 9.58 -7.97
C GLY A 41 -3.28 8.78 -7.23
N ALA A 42 -3.51 9.08 -5.94
CA ALA A 42 -4.58 8.46 -5.16
C ALA A 42 -5.99 8.90 -5.64
N VAL A 43 -6.16 10.17 -6.02
CA VAL A 43 -7.42 10.67 -6.61
C VAL A 43 -7.71 9.94 -7.92
N PHE A 44 -6.75 9.87 -8.84
CA PHE A 44 -6.93 9.12 -10.08
C PHE A 44 -7.16 7.62 -9.82
N GLY A 45 -6.42 7.02 -8.88
CA GLY A 45 -6.64 5.62 -8.47
C GLY A 45 -8.05 5.37 -7.94
N THR A 46 -8.58 6.27 -7.11
CA THR A 46 -9.95 6.20 -6.60
C THR A 46 -10.98 6.34 -7.73
N LEU A 47 -10.75 7.28 -8.64
CA LEU A 47 -11.61 7.44 -9.82
C LEU A 47 -11.67 6.15 -10.63
N LEU A 48 -10.53 5.50 -10.89
CA LEU A 48 -10.47 4.23 -11.63
C LEU A 48 -11.19 3.09 -10.93
N VAL A 49 -11.21 3.05 -9.59
CA VAL A 49 -11.95 2.02 -8.81
C VAL A 49 -13.43 2.04 -9.16
N PHE A 50 -14.00 3.20 -9.43
CA PHE A 50 -15.42 3.36 -9.70
C PHE A 50 -15.74 3.51 -11.20
N LEU A 51 -14.81 4.01 -12.00
CA LEU A 51 -14.98 4.22 -13.44
C LEU A 51 -14.94 2.90 -14.20
N ILE A 52 -13.89 2.08 -14.01
CA ILE A 52 -13.68 0.85 -14.79
C ILE A 52 -14.84 -0.14 -14.65
N PRO A 53 -15.38 -0.43 -13.45
CA PRO A 53 -16.50 -1.38 -13.31
C PRO A 53 -17.77 -0.94 -14.07
N ARG A 54 -17.90 0.35 -14.36
CA ARG A 54 -19.04 0.90 -15.13
C ARG A 54 -18.89 0.65 -16.63
N LEU A 55 -17.64 0.63 -17.12
CA LEU A 55 -17.32 0.61 -18.55
C LEU A 55 -17.23 -0.81 -19.14
N VAL A 56 -17.06 -1.84 -18.30
CA VAL A 56 -16.84 -3.20 -18.77
C VAL A 56 -17.80 -4.19 -18.10
N SER A 57 -17.83 -5.45 -18.61
CA SER A 57 -18.56 -6.54 -17.96
C SER A 57 -17.95 -6.88 -16.59
N VAL A 58 -18.69 -7.62 -15.75
CA VAL A 58 -18.19 -8.04 -14.43
C VAL A 58 -16.98 -8.98 -14.59
N GLU A 59 -17.04 -9.89 -15.57
CA GLU A 59 -15.96 -10.82 -15.86
C GLU A 59 -14.71 -10.10 -16.39
N ASP A 60 -14.88 -9.14 -17.32
CA ASP A 60 -13.75 -8.32 -17.81
C ASP A 60 -13.11 -7.52 -16.69
N TYR A 61 -13.93 -6.97 -15.78
CA TYR A 61 -13.40 -6.33 -14.59
C TYR A 61 -12.64 -7.32 -13.71
N GLY A 62 -13.11 -8.55 -13.57
CA GLY A 62 -12.42 -9.60 -12.85
C GLY A 62 -11.04 -9.91 -13.44
N TYR A 63 -10.94 -10.11 -14.75
CA TYR A 63 -9.67 -10.33 -15.45
C TYR A 63 -8.73 -9.12 -15.36
N TRP A 64 -9.26 -7.91 -15.47
CA TRP A 64 -8.51 -6.69 -15.25
C TRP A 64 -7.95 -6.62 -13.82
N ARG A 65 -8.77 -6.92 -12.81
CA ARG A 65 -8.35 -6.92 -11.40
C ARG A 65 -7.33 -8.00 -11.09
N LEU A 66 -7.41 -9.14 -11.79
CA LEU A 66 -6.41 -10.21 -11.69
C LEU A 66 -5.04 -9.74 -12.20
N PHE A 67 -5.01 -9.07 -13.36
CA PHE A 67 -3.79 -8.44 -13.86
C PHE A 67 -3.25 -7.39 -12.86
N VAL A 68 -4.09 -6.52 -12.32
CA VAL A 68 -3.67 -5.51 -11.34
C VAL A 68 -3.12 -6.16 -10.06
N LEU A 69 -3.75 -7.25 -9.59
CA LEU A 69 -3.28 -8.00 -8.43
C LEU A 69 -1.87 -8.56 -8.66
N TYR A 70 -1.65 -9.27 -9.77
CA TYR A 70 -0.35 -9.85 -10.08
C TYR A 70 0.71 -8.79 -10.43
N SER A 71 0.32 -7.73 -11.14
CA SER A 71 1.22 -6.61 -11.45
C SER A 71 1.69 -5.85 -10.19
N GLY A 72 0.97 -5.98 -9.08
CA GLY A 72 1.41 -5.48 -7.78
C GLY A 72 2.68 -6.16 -7.26
N TYR A 73 2.94 -7.39 -7.68
CA TYR A 73 4.11 -8.18 -7.24
C TYR A 73 5.30 -8.14 -8.19
N VAL A 74 5.16 -7.58 -9.40
CA VAL A 74 6.28 -7.58 -10.37
C VAL A 74 7.51 -6.82 -9.86
N GLY A 75 7.35 -5.92 -8.88
CA GLY A 75 8.45 -5.27 -8.20
C GLY A 75 9.41 -6.25 -7.50
N VAL A 76 8.91 -7.39 -7.00
CA VAL A 76 9.77 -8.42 -6.40
C VAL A 76 10.77 -8.98 -7.41
N LEU A 77 10.43 -8.98 -8.70
CA LEU A 77 11.27 -9.52 -9.77
C LEU A 77 12.56 -8.74 -10.03
N HIS A 78 12.71 -7.52 -9.52
CA HIS A 78 14.02 -6.85 -9.54
C HIS A 78 14.96 -7.29 -8.40
N LEU A 79 14.51 -8.21 -7.51
CA LEU A 79 15.29 -8.83 -6.43
C LEU A 79 15.99 -7.81 -5.51
N GLY A 80 15.39 -6.65 -5.31
CA GLY A 80 15.97 -5.57 -4.52
C GLY A 80 16.96 -4.66 -5.26
N PHE A 81 17.21 -4.90 -6.55
CA PHE A 81 18.16 -4.10 -7.32
C PHE A 81 17.84 -2.61 -7.29
N ALA A 82 16.58 -2.23 -7.53
CA ALA A 82 16.19 -0.82 -7.52
C ALA A 82 16.28 -0.20 -6.11
N ASP A 83 15.92 -0.95 -5.06
CA ASP A 83 16.04 -0.48 -3.67
C ASP A 83 17.52 -0.29 -3.26
N GLY A 84 18.40 -1.21 -3.66
CA GLY A 84 19.85 -1.09 -3.44
C GLY A 84 20.45 0.10 -4.17
N ALA A 85 20.00 0.37 -5.39
CA ALA A 85 20.37 1.56 -6.15
C ALA A 85 19.94 2.84 -5.42
N LEU A 86 18.70 2.90 -4.92
CA LEU A 86 18.21 4.03 -4.11
C LEU A 86 19.09 4.27 -2.88
N LEU A 87 19.41 3.22 -2.12
CA LEU A 87 20.30 3.34 -0.95
C LEU A 87 21.69 3.88 -1.32
N ARG A 88 22.22 3.46 -2.47
CA ARG A 88 23.52 3.89 -2.95
C ARG A 88 23.55 5.33 -3.43
N TRP A 89 22.45 5.79 -4.05
CA TRP A 89 22.32 7.10 -4.65
C TRP A 89 21.72 8.15 -3.72
N ALA A 90 21.13 7.74 -2.59
CA ALA A 90 20.43 8.64 -1.67
C ALA A 90 21.32 9.81 -1.19
N GLY A 91 20.83 11.01 -1.43
CA GLY A 91 21.50 12.27 -1.01
C GLY A 91 22.70 12.67 -1.87
N LYS A 92 23.03 11.94 -2.92
CA LYS A 92 24.09 12.30 -3.86
C LYS A 92 23.52 13.13 -5.01
N PRO A 93 24.25 14.16 -5.48
CA PRO A 93 23.87 14.86 -6.68
C PRO A 93 23.99 13.94 -7.91
N LEU A 94 23.15 14.19 -8.93
CA LEU A 94 23.03 13.30 -10.09
C LEU A 94 24.38 13.03 -10.80
N HIS A 95 25.27 14.03 -10.86
CA HIS A 95 26.56 13.89 -11.53
C HIS A 95 27.50 12.87 -10.88
N GLU A 96 27.36 12.60 -9.57
CA GLU A 96 28.21 11.63 -8.86
C GLU A 96 27.90 10.16 -9.22
N PHE A 97 26.65 9.85 -9.58
CA PHE A 97 26.24 8.49 -9.92
C PHE A 97 25.72 8.36 -11.37
N HIS A 98 25.82 9.42 -12.17
CA HIS A 98 25.35 9.41 -13.56
C HIS A 98 26.01 8.29 -14.36
N ASP A 99 27.29 8.01 -14.14
CA ASP A 99 28.02 6.93 -14.80
C ASP A 99 27.55 5.53 -14.38
N GLU A 100 26.90 5.39 -13.21
CA GLU A 100 26.31 4.15 -12.74
C GLU A 100 24.92 3.89 -13.35
N LEU A 101 24.23 4.92 -13.87
CA LEU A 101 22.85 4.80 -14.40
C LEU A 101 22.78 3.88 -15.61
N SER A 102 23.63 4.09 -16.63
CA SER A 102 23.59 3.29 -17.86
C SER A 102 23.91 1.81 -17.61
N PRO A 103 24.98 1.44 -16.85
CA PRO A 103 25.20 0.06 -16.46
C PRO A 103 24.05 -0.54 -15.63
N SER A 104 23.45 0.24 -14.74
CA SER A 104 22.32 -0.20 -13.92
C SER A 104 21.08 -0.51 -14.77
N VAL A 105 20.75 0.36 -15.73
CA VAL A 105 19.65 0.12 -16.68
C VAL A 105 19.93 -1.13 -17.52
N LYS A 106 21.16 -1.28 -18.03
CA LYS A 106 21.56 -2.46 -18.82
C LYS A 106 21.42 -3.74 -18.00
N PHE A 107 21.96 -3.76 -16.78
CA PHE A 107 21.86 -4.93 -15.89
C PHE A 107 20.40 -5.29 -15.62
N LEU A 108 19.58 -4.33 -15.20
CA LEU A 108 18.17 -4.59 -14.90
C LEU A 108 17.40 -5.06 -16.13
N THR A 109 17.67 -4.48 -17.31
CA THR A 109 17.05 -4.93 -18.57
C THR A 109 17.38 -6.39 -18.86
N TRP A 110 18.66 -6.77 -18.79
CA TRP A 110 19.06 -8.17 -19.01
C TRP A 110 18.50 -9.12 -17.97
N GLN A 111 18.48 -8.71 -16.69
CA GLN A 111 17.85 -9.48 -15.62
C GLN A 111 16.38 -9.72 -15.90
N GLN A 112 15.64 -8.67 -16.28
CA GLN A 112 14.21 -8.81 -16.58
C GLN A 112 13.96 -9.67 -17.82
N LEU A 113 14.73 -9.50 -18.89
CA LEU A 113 14.63 -10.33 -20.10
C LEU A 113 14.91 -11.81 -19.78
N ALA A 114 15.91 -12.08 -18.94
CA ALA A 114 16.21 -13.43 -18.48
C ALA A 114 15.07 -14.09 -17.67
N LEU A 115 14.21 -13.29 -17.01
CA LEU A 115 13.03 -13.76 -16.28
C LEU A 115 11.78 -13.82 -17.19
N ILE A 116 11.65 -12.93 -18.17
CA ILE A 116 10.49 -12.86 -19.06
C ILE A 116 10.40 -14.11 -19.93
N LEU A 117 11.49 -14.55 -20.54
CA LEU A 117 11.48 -15.71 -21.44
C LEU A 117 10.97 -16.99 -20.76
N PRO A 118 11.57 -17.47 -19.64
CA PRO A 118 11.07 -18.65 -18.95
C PRO A 118 9.68 -18.40 -18.35
N GLY A 119 9.39 -17.20 -17.84
CA GLY A 119 8.09 -16.86 -17.29
C GLY A 119 6.98 -16.90 -18.32
N CYS A 120 7.19 -16.40 -19.51
CA CYS A 120 6.23 -16.52 -20.63
C CYS A 120 6.04 -17.99 -21.05
N LEU A 121 7.13 -18.76 -21.11
CA LEU A 121 7.05 -20.18 -21.41
C LEU A 121 6.21 -20.92 -20.35
N LEU A 122 6.46 -20.67 -19.07
CA LEU A 122 5.67 -21.25 -17.98
C LEU A 122 4.20 -20.82 -18.07
N ALA A 123 3.92 -19.55 -18.39
CA ALA A 123 2.54 -19.08 -18.58
C ALA A 123 1.82 -19.81 -19.73
N VAL A 124 2.52 -20.07 -20.84
CA VAL A 124 1.94 -20.82 -21.96
C VAL A 124 1.71 -22.29 -21.64
N LEU A 125 2.64 -22.92 -20.90
CA LEU A 125 2.58 -24.34 -20.60
C LEU A 125 1.58 -24.69 -19.47
N PHE A 126 1.54 -23.86 -18.41
CA PHE A 126 0.82 -24.21 -17.18
C PHE A 126 -0.46 -23.42 -16.96
N LEU A 127 -0.64 -22.25 -17.58
CA LEU A 127 -1.88 -21.49 -17.42
C LEU A 127 -2.95 -21.93 -18.42
N PRO A 128 -4.22 -21.98 -17.98
CA PRO A 128 -5.34 -22.20 -18.88
C PRO A 128 -5.40 -21.09 -19.96
N PRO A 129 -5.93 -21.37 -21.16
CA PRO A 129 -5.96 -20.41 -22.27
C PRO A 129 -6.54 -19.03 -21.92
N SER A 130 -7.53 -19.00 -21.04
CA SER A 130 -8.18 -17.77 -20.55
C SER A 130 -7.23 -16.85 -19.75
N LEU A 131 -6.23 -17.41 -19.08
CA LEU A 131 -5.28 -16.68 -18.23
C LEU A 131 -3.92 -16.44 -18.88
N ARG A 132 -3.61 -17.08 -20.01
CA ARG A 132 -2.31 -16.96 -20.70
C ARG A 132 -1.98 -15.51 -21.04
N PHE A 133 -2.97 -14.79 -21.58
CA PHE A 133 -2.79 -13.37 -21.90
C PHE A 133 -2.40 -12.55 -20.67
N ILE A 134 -3.09 -12.76 -19.54
CA ILE A 134 -2.79 -12.06 -18.28
C ILE A 134 -1.40 -12.44 -17.77
N GLY A 135 -1.04 -13.72 -17.77
CA GLY A 135 0.27 -14.19 -17.33
C GLY A 135 1.41 -13.56 -18.15
N ILE A 136 1.33 -13.65 -19.47
CA ILE A 136 2.33 -13.09 -20.39
C ILE A 136 2.45 -11.57 -20.21
N THR A 137 1.32 -10.87 -20.20
CA THR A 137 1.32 -9.40 -20.06
C THR A 137 1.80 -8.95 -18.68
N THR A 138 1.52 -9.69 -17.60
CA THR A 138 2.03 -9.38 -16.26
C THR A 138 3.56 -9.52 -16.22
N ILE A 139 4.10 -10.61 -16.78
CA ILE A 139 5.53 -10.86 -16.77
C ILE A 139 6.28 -9.83 -17.65
N THR A 140 5.76 -9.51 -18.82
CA THR A 140 6.35 -8.48 -19.68
C THR A 140 6.22 -7.09 -19.09
N PHE A 141 5.14 -6.80 -18.36
CA PHE A 141 4.95 -5.56 -17.63
C PHE A 141 6.04 -5.31 -16.58
N ALA A 142 6.62 -6.37 -16.01
CA ALA A 142 7.70 -6.26 -15.03
C ALA A 142 8.89 -5.44 -15.57
N LEU A 143 9.26 -5.59 -16.85
CA LEU A 143 10.33 -4.84 -17.46
C LEU A 143 10.07 -3.33 -17.39
N VAL A 144 8.90 -2.89 -17.87
CA VAL A 144 8.53 -1.47 -17.91
C VAL A 144 8.43 -0.90 -16.49
N ARG A 145 7.75 -1.61 -15.62
CA ARG A 145 7.53 -1.20 -14.23
C ARG A 145 8.84 -1.07 -13.45
N ASN A 146 9.72 -2.07 -13.55
CA ASN A 146 10.97 -2.10 -12.79
C ASN A 146 11.99 -1.09 -13.31
N LEU A 147 12.06 -0.87 -14.63
CA LEU A 147 12.87 0.20 -15.22
C LEU A 147 12.36 1.58 -14.80
N ALA A 148 11.05 1.80 -14.82
CA ALA A 148 10.46 3.06 -14.34
C ALA A 148 10.78 3.29 -12.85
N THR A 149 10.70 2.24 -12.02
CA THR A 149 11.06 2.30 -10.60
C THR A 149 12.52 2.68 -10.39
N LEU A 150 13.44 2.06 -11.13
CA LEU A 150 14.87 2.37 -11.06
C LEU A 150 15.15 3.84 -11.39
N LEU A 151 14.57 4.34 -12.49
CA LEU A 151 14.78 5.74 -12.91
C LEU A 151 14.12 6.71 -11.93
N GLN A 152 12.95 6.39 -11.42
CA GLN A 152 12.28 7.19 -10.38
C GLN A 152 13.13 7.26 -9.10
N TYR A 153 13.74 6.16 -8.70
CA TYR A 153 14.64 6.10 -7.55
C TYR A 153 15.95 6.88 -7.80
N GLY A 154 16.45 6.92 -9.02
CA GLY A 154 17.57 7.80 -9.41
C GLY A 154 17.23 9.28 -9.20
N LEU A 155 16.08 9.74 -9.67
CA LEU A 155 15.60 11.10 -9.43
C LEU A 155 15.34 11.39 -7.96
N GLN A 156 14.78 10.44 -7.23
CA GLN A 156 14.54 10.55 -5.79
C GLN A 156 15.85 10.64 -5.01
N GLY A 157 16.84 9.81 -5.34
CA GLY A 157 18.18 9.85 -4.74
C GLY A 157 18.88 11.19 -4.95
N ALA A 158 18.75 11.76 -6.16
CA ALA A 158 19.26 13.09 -6.50
C ALA A 158 18.40 14.26 -5.95
N ARG A 159 17.33 13.98 -5.21
CA ARG A 159 16.37 14.97 -4.66
C ARG A 159 15.64 15.79 -5.73
N HIS A 160 15.46 15.24 -6.91
CA HIS A 160 14.64 15.84 -7.97
C HIS A 160 13.15 15.46 -7.76
N PHE A 161 12.52 15.98 -6.71
CA PHE A 161 11.20 15.52 -6.26
C PHE A 161 10.05 15.91 -7.21
N ARG A 162 10.18 16.97 -8.00
CA ARG A 162 9.14 17.38 -8.94
C ARG A 162 8.88 16.34 -10.04
N PRO A 163 9.91 15.84 -10.79
CA PRO A 163 9.72 14.73 -11.71
C PRO A 163 9.21 13.45 -11.03
N VAL A 164 9.67 13.16 -9.82
CA VAL A 164 9.18 12.00 -9.04
C VAL A 164 7.69 12.11 -8.74
N ALA A 165 7.21 13.29 -8.32
CA ALA A 165 5.80 13.55 -8.06
C ALA A 165 4.93 13.35 -9.32
N ILE A 166 5.39 13.88 -10.47
CA ILE A 166 4.72 13.68 -11.78
C ILE A 166 4.69 12.18 -12.11
N ALA A 167 5.82 11.49 -12.05
CA ALA A 167 5.91 10.06 -12.36
C ALA A 167 5.06 9.18 -11.44
N THR A 168 4.78 9.63 -10.21
CA THR A 168 3.92 8.92 -9.27
C THR A 168 2.43 9.03 -9.68
N ALA A 169 2.00 10.18 -10.18
CA ALA A 169 0.62 10.40 -10.60
C ALA A 169 0.36 10.00 -12.07
N ALA A 170 1.36 10.10 -12.94
CA ALA A 170 1.23 9.95 -14.37
C ALA A 170 0.61 8.62 -14.83
N PRO A 171 1.00 7.43 -14.31
CA PRO A 171 0.43 6.17 -14.78
C PRO A 171 -1.10 6.12 -14.60
N ALA A 172 -1.59 6.56 -13.44
CA ALA A 172 -3.03 6.58 -13.18
C ALA A 172 -3.74 7.68 -13.98
N GLY A 173 -3.16 8.89 -14.07
CA GLY A 173 -3.74 9.99 -14.81
C GLY A 173 -3.82 9.74 -16.33
N VAL A 174 -2.73 9.26 -16.93
CA VAL A 174 -2.70 8.89 -18.35
C VAL A 174 -3.68 7.76 -18.63
N PHE A 175 -3.74 6.75 -17.73
CA PHE A 175 -4.67 5.64 -17.89
C PHE A 175 -6.13 6.10 -17.82
N VAL A 176 -6.50 7.02 -16.92
CA VAL A 176 -7.84 7.63 -16.89
C VAL A 176 -8.17 8.26 -18.23
N VAL A 177 -7.27 9.10 -18.74
CA VAL A 177 -7.48 9.80 -20.03
C VAL A 177 -7.65 8.79 -21.16
N LEU A 178 -6.75 7.82 -21.29
CA LEU A 178 -6.83 6.79 -22.33
C LEU A 178 -8.12 5.98 -22.23
N THR A 179 -8.56 5.62 -21.02
CA THR A 179 -9.78 4.85 -20.80
C THR A 179 -11.04 5.63 -21.17
N CYS A 180 -11.06 6.95 -20.96
CA CYS A 180 -12.20 7.78 -21.33
C CYS A 180 -12.37 7.97 -22.85
N PHE A 181 -11.30 7.85 -23.62
CA PHE A 181 -11.32 8.04 -25.09
C PHE A 181 -11.30 6.73 -25.87
N TRP A 182 -11.26 5.57 -25.21
CA TRP A 182 -11.20 4.27 -25.88
C TRP A 182 -12.58 3.63 -25.96
N ASP A 183 -12.91 3.09 -27.14
CA ASP A 183 -14.10 2.26 -27.32
C ASP A 183 -13.85 0.86 -26.75
N LEU A 184 -14.32 0.62 -25.53
CA LEU A 184 -14.16 -0.64 -24.81
C LEU A 184 -15.17 -1.72 -25.27
N GLU A 185 -16.19 -1.35 -26.08
CA GLU A 185 -17.16 -2.29 -26.62
C GLU A 185 -16.63 -3.04 -27.84
N ALA A 186 -15.74 -2.40 -28.61
CA ALA A 186 -15.18 -2.96 -29.85
C ALA A 186 -14.14 -4.09 -29.63
N THR A 187 -13.56 -4.21 -28.42
CA THR A 187 -12.56 -5.23 -28.08
C THR A 187 -12.85 -5.83 -26.71
N PRO A 188 -12.42 -7.11 -26.42
CA PRO A 188 -12.57 -7.67 -25.07
C PRO A 188 -12.02 -6.66 -24.03
N GLY A 189 -12.94 -6.12 -23.22
CA GLY A 189 -12.71 -4.92 -22.38
C GLY A 189 -11.48 -5.04 -21.48
N PHE A 190 -11.21 -6.22 -20.88
CA PHE A 190 -10.02 -6.40 -20.03
C PHE A 190 -8.70 -6.32 -20.80
N ARG A 191 -8.64 -6.82 -22.05
CA ARG A 191 -7.42 -6.79 -22.88
C ARG A 191 -7.07 -5.36 -23.25
N ALA A 192 -8.06 -4.58 -23.65
CA ALA A 192 -7.88 -3.15 -23.93
C ALA A 192 -7.41 -2.40 -22.68
N LEU A 193 -8.02 -2.63 -21.52
CA LEU A 193 -7.59 -2.02 -20.26
C LEU A 193 -6.13 -2.35 -19.92
N ILE A 194 -5.70 -3.61 -20.10
CA ILE A 194 -4.31 -4.02 -19.84
C ILE A 194 -3.35 -3.29 -20.81
N VAL A 195 -3.69 -3.22 -22.08
CA VAL A 195 -2.86 -2.52 -23.08
C VAL A 195 -2.78 -1.02 -22.77
N LEU A 196 -3.90 -0.37 -22.48
CA LEU A 196 -3.92 1.06 -22.13
C LEU A 196 -3.11 1.35 -20.87
N TYR A 197 -3.19 0.48 -19.86
CA TYR A 197 -2.39 0.60 -18.65
C TYR A 197 -0.91 0.41 -18.92
N PHE A 198 -0.55 -0.52 -19.79
CA PHE A 198 0.82 -0.73 -20.25
C PHE A 198 1.35 0.52 -20.96
N VAL A 199 0.56 1.09 -21.87
CA VAL A 199 0.90 2.35 -22.58
C VAL A 199 1.12 3.49 -21.60
N ALA A 200 0.27 3.64 -20.56
CA ALA A 200 0.43 4.66 -19.53
C ALA A 200 1.76 4.52 -18.77
N TRP A 201 2.18 3.29 -18.47
CA TRP A 201 3.47 3.03 -17.83
C TRP A 201 4.66 3.23 -18.79
N VAL A 202 4.54 2.89 -20.07
CA VAL A 202 5.55 3.18 -21.08
C VAL A 202 5.73 4.70 -21.24
N ALA A 203 4.63 5.46 -21.30
CA ALA A 203 4.69 6.92 -21.34
C ALA A 203 5.41 7.50 -20.10
N THR A 204 5.15 6.94 -18.92
CA THR A 204 5.84 7.32 -17.69
C THR A 204 7.33 6.96 -17.74
N LEU A 205 7.68 5.78 -18.25
CA LEU A 205 9.07 5.37 -18.43
C LEU A 205 9.81 6.30 -19.39
N VAL A 206 9.19 6.66 -20.52
CA VAL A 206 9.75 7.61 -21.49
C VAL A 206 9.97 8.98 -20.86
N TYR A 207 9.01 9.47 -20.08
CA TYR A 207 9.16 10.71 -19.32
C TYR A 207 10.35 10.67 -18.35
N LEU A 208 10.46 9.60 -17.55
CA LEU A 208 11.58 9.43 -16.61
C LEU A 208 12.93 9.32 -17.32
N TRP A 209 12.96 8.62 -18.46
CA TRP A 209 14.13 8.52 -19.30
C TRP A 209 14.57 9.89 -19.84
N ALA A 210 13.61 10.69 -20.31
CA ALA A 210 13.88 12.04 -20.80
C ALA A 210 14.40 12.98 -19.69
N CYS A 211 13.96 12.78 -18.42
CA CYS A 211 14.45 13.55 -17.28
C CYS A 211 15.89 13.21 -16.89
N LEU A 212 16.25 11.92 -16.89
CA LEU A 212 17.57 11.45 -16.47
C LEU A 212 18.59 11.39 -17.60
N ARG A 213 18.14 11.11 -18.83
CA ARG A 213 18.98 10.95 -20.03
C ARG A 213 20.22 10.09 -19.76
N PRO A 214 20.07 8.82 -19.37
CA PRO A 214 21.22 7.96 -19.11
C PRO A 214 22.13 7.89 -20.35
N ARG A 215 23.35 8.40 -20.24
CA ARG A 215 24.32 8.39 -21.33
C ARG A 215 25.22 7.18 -21.17
N SER A 216 25.57 6.53 -22.28
CA SER A 216 26.60 5.51 -22.27
C SER A 216 27.95 6.20 -22.10
N SER A 217 28.53 6.13 -20.91
CA SER A 217 29.91 6.58 -20.69
C SER A 217 30.86 5.44 -21.04
N ALA A 218 31.86 5.73 -21.85
CA ALA A 218 32.94 4.79 -22.14
C ALA A 218 33.81 4.51 -20.86
N THR A 219 33.71 5.38 -19.87
CA THR A 219 34.44 5.32 -18.59
C THR A 219 33.61 4.71 -17.46
N ALA A 220 32.51 3.98 -17.78
CA ALA A 220 31.64 3.37 -16.77
C ALA A 220 32.47 2.57 -15.76
N ARG A 221 32.58 3.07 -14.53
CA ARG A 221 33.32 2.46 -13.44
C ARG A 221 32.62 1.16 -13.01
N GLY A 222 33.19 0.03 -13.38
CA GLY A 222 32.76 -1.29 -12.98
C GLY A 222 31.92 -2.04 -14.01
N SER A 223 31.98 -3.37 -13.96
CA SER A 223 31.12 -4.25 -14.75
C SER A 223 29.66 -4.09 -14.30
N ALA A 224 28.72 -4.07 -15.23
CA ALA A 224 27.27 -4.04 -14.94
C ALA A 224 26.88 -5.19 -13.95
N TRP A 225 27.57 -6.33 -14.03
CA TRP A 225 27.37 -7.46 -13.14
C TRP A 225 27.80 -7.17 -11.70
N ALA A 226 28.95 -6.51 -11.50
CA ALA A 226 29.44 -6.16 -10.17
C ALA A 226 28.50 -5.16 -9.47
N ILE A 227 27.99 -4.16 -10.24
CA ILE A 227 26.97 -3.23 -9.78
C ILE A 227 25.70 -4.00 -9.40
N GLY A 228 25.27 -4.92 -10.27
CA GLY A 228 24.10 -5.76 -10.06
C GLY A 228 24.14 -6.54 -8.74
N LYS A 229 25.24 -7.26 -8.50
CA LYS A 229 25.47 -8.03 -7.27
C LYS A 229 25.40 -7.15 -6.02
N THR A 230 26.09 -6.01 -6.04
CA THR A 230 26.13 -5.08 -4.92
C THR A 230 24.76 -4.52 -4.59
N TYR A 231 23.99 -4.09 -5.61
CA TYR A 231 22.68 -3.50 -5.38
C TYR A 231 21.65 -4.53 -4.92
N ILE A 232 21.66 -5.74 -5.47
CA ILE A 232 20.80 -6.83 -4.99
C ILE A 232 21.11 -7.14 -3.52
N GLN A 233 22.38 -7.25 -3.13
CA GLN A 233 22.77 -7.54 -1.74
C GLN A 233 22.30 -6.45 -0.76
N LEU A 234 22.33 -5.18 -1.18
CA LEU A 234 21.86 -4.06 -0.37
C LEU A 234 20.34 -3.99 -0.26
N GLY A 235 19.63 -4.26 -1.36
CA GLY A 235 18.19 -3.97 -1.44
C GLY A 235 17.28 -5.18 -1.19
N TRP A 236 17.79 -6.42 -1.32
CA TRP A 236 16.95 -7.60 -1.14
C TRP A 236 16.24 -7.69 0.24
N PRO A 237 16.90 -7.27 1.39
CA PRO A 237 16.20 -7.27 2.67
C PRO A 237 15.01 -6.30 2.70
N ILE A 238 15.09 -5.19 1.95
CA ILE A 238 14.01 -4.20 1.85
C ILE A 238 12.82 -4.81 1.10
N VAL A 239 13.06 -5.51 -0.01
CA VAL A 239 12.01 -6.20 -0.76
C VAL A 239 11.28 -7.22 0.09
N LEU A 240 12.02 -8.00 0.90
CA LEU A 240 11.41 -8.97 1.80
C LEU A 240 10.54 -8.32 2.88
N ALA A 241 11.04 -7.24 3.48
CA ALA A 241 10.30 -6.53 4.51
C ALA A 241 8.99 -5.90 3.95
N ASN A 242 9.08 -5.23 2.80
CA ASN A 242 7.93 -4.59 2.15
C ASN A 242 6.96 -5.62 1.54
N GLY A 243 7.50 -6.68 0.93
CA GLY A 243 6.72 -7.75 0.30
C GLY A 243 5.85 -8.52 1.31
N GLY A 244 6.39 -8.78 2.50
CA GLY A 244 5.67 -9.52 3.54
C GLY A 244 4.35 -8.86 3.95
N PHE A 245 4.35 -7.55 4.16
CA PHE A 245 3.12 -6.81 4.49
C PHE A 245 2.11 -6.83 3.33
N GLY A 246 2.57 -6.67 2.09
CA GLY A 246 1.75 -6.77 0.89
C GLY A 246 1.10 -8.14 0.73
N LEU A 247 1.80 -9.22 1.09
CA LEU A 247 1.28 -10.59 1.03
C LEU A 247 0.12 -10.79 2.00
N VAL A 248 0.22 -10.32 3.25
CA VAL A 248 -0.91 -10.40 4.21
C VAL A 248 -2.14 -9.66 3.65
N GLN A 249 -1.92 -8.49 3.06
CA GLN A 249 -3.01 -7.67 2.53
C GLN A 249 -3.74 -8.25 1.32
N SER A 250 -3.16 -9.22 0.64
CA SER A 250 -3.70 -9.75 -0.61
C SER A 250 -3.88 -11.26 -0.63
N ALA A 251 -3.60 -11.94 0.49
CA ALA A 251 -3.80 -13.38 0.63
C ALA A 251 -5.25 -13.80 0.34
N ASP A 252 -6.21 -13.03 0.82
CA ASP A 252 -7.64 -13.18 0.55
C ASP A 252 -7.95 -13.12 -0.95
N ARG A 253 -7.46 -12.09 -1.65
CA ARG A 253 -7.67 -11.93 -3.10
C ARG A 253 -6.95 -13.00 -3.90
N LEU A 254 -5.76 -13.42 -3.48
CA LEU A 254 -5.05 -14.53 -4.11
C LEU A 254 -5.82 -15.84 -3.95
N ALA A 255 -6.37 -16.12 -2.76
CA ALA A 255 -7.18 -17.30 -2.53
C ALA A 255 -8.48 -17.28 -3.38
N VAL A 256 -9.22 -16.16 -3.35
CA VAL A 256 -10.45 -15.99 -4.14
C VAL A 256 -10.15 -16.15 -5.63
N SER A 257 -9.09 -15.52 -6.15
CA SER A 257 -8.74 -15.59 -7.58
C SER A 257 -8.31 -16.98 -8.04
N SER A 258 -7.81 -17.81 -7.13
CA SER A 258 -7.29 -19.13 -7.46
C SER A 258 -8.33 -20.25 -7.33
N VAL A 259 -9.34 -20.05 -6.47
CA VAL A 259 -10.29 -21.10 -6.09
C VAL A 259 -11.70 -20.82 -6.62
N LEU A 260 -12.11 -19.56 -6.67
CA LEU A 260 -13.48 -19.17 -7.02
C LEU A 260 -13.58 -18.65 -8.47
N PRO A 261 -14.77 -18.65 -9.07
CA PRO A 261 -14.99 -18.11 -10.41
C PRO A 261 -14.57 -16.64 -10.54
N ILE A 262 -14.19 -16.24 -11.77
CA ILE A 262 -13.75 -14.86 -12.04
C ILE A 262 -14.82 -13.82 -11.71
N TYR A 263 -16.09 -14.14 -11.85
CA TYR A 263 -17.21 -13.31 -11.48
C TYR A 263 -17.17 -12.98 -9.97
N GLU A 264 -16.98 -13.98 -9.12
CA GLU A 264 -16.88 -13.81 -7.66
C GLU A 264 -15.63 -13.03 -7.28
N PHE A 265 -14.51 -13.31 -7.96
CA PHE A 265 -13.29 -12.53 -7.77
C PHE A 265 -13.48 -11.05 -8.15
N ALA A 266 -14.27 -10.76 -9.18
CA ALA A 266 -14.60 -9.38 -9.55
C ALA A 266 -15.38 -8.66 -8.43
N GLN A 267 -16.39 -9.32 -7.85
CA GLN A 267 -17.17 -8.79 -6.73
C GLN A 267 -16.29 -8.52 -5.51
N TYR A 268 -15.46 -9.51 -5.13
CA TYR A 268 -14.52 -9.37 -4.02
C TYR A 268 -13.51 -8.23 -4.26
N SER A 269 -12.99 -8.15 -5.48
CA SER A 269 -11.99 -7.15 -5.87
C SER A 269 -12.55 -5.73 -5.87
N LEU A 270 -13.83 -5.52 -6.19
CA LEU A 270 -14.46 -4.21 -6.05
C LEU A 270 -14.56 -3.83 -4.57
N ALA A 271 -15.05 -4.73 -3.72
CA ALA A 271 -15.13 -4.52 -2.28
C ALA A 271 -13.76 -4.14 -1.68
N ALA A 272 -12.72 -4.94 -1.98
CA ALA A 272 -11.36 -4.67 -1.52
C ALA A 272 -10.79 -3.36 -2.09
N SER A 273 -11.13 -2.99 -3.33
CA SER A 273 -10.68 -1.75 -3.96
C SER A 273 -11.35 -0.52 -3.38
N ALA A 274 -12.63 -0.62 -3.00
CA ALA A 274 -13.33 0.47 -2.32
C ALA A 274 -12.66 0.85 -0.98
N MET A 275 -11.93 -0.09 -0.35
CA MET A 275 -11.12 0.18 0.85
C MET A 275 -9.84 0.96 0.55
N PHE A 276 -9.48 1.16 -0.72
CA PHE A 276 -8.28 1.91 -1.11
C PHE A 276 -8.30 3.36 -0.60
N VAL A 277 -9.45 4.01 -0.61
CA VAL A 277 -9.60 5.40 -0.16
C VAL A 277 -9.19 5.58 1.31
N PRO A 278 -9.81 4.89 2.28
CA PRO A 278 -9.43 5.01 3.67
C PRO A 278 -8.01 4.50 3.96
N VAL A 279 -7.56 3.44 3.29
CA VAL A 279 -6.20 2.91 3.44
C VAL A 279 -5.14 3.90 2.97
N THR A 280 -5.40 4.62 1.87
CA THR A 280 -4.47 5.66 1.37
C THR A 280 -4.36 6.81 2.35
N ALA A 281 -5.47 7.27 2.93
CA ALA A 281 -5.47 8.30 3.97
C ALA A 281 -4.66 7.86 5.20
N ILE A 282 -4.85 6.63 5.67
CA ILE A 282 -4.10 6.04 6.78
C ILE A 282 -2.59 6.01 6.47
N THR A 283 -2.21 5.58 5.26
CA THR A 283 -0.79 5.50 4.85
C THR A 283 -0.14 6.89 4.78
N ALA A 284 -0.88 7.91 4.34
CA ALA A 284 -0.39 9.28 4.31
C ALA A 284 -0.11 9.80 5.73
N VAL A 285 -1.01 9.56 6.68
CA VAL A 285 -0.83 9.90 8.10
C VAL A 285 0.39 9.18 8.69
N TYR A 286 0.55 7.89 8.39
CA TYR A 286 1.67 7.08 8.87
C TYR A 286 3.04 7.68 8.52
N ARG A 287 3.23 8.12 7.27
CA ARG A 287 4.52 8.67 6.81
C ARG A 287 4.95 9.91 7.61
N VAL A 288 4.01 10.80 7.89
CA VAL A 288 4.27 12.01 8.68
C VAL A 288 4.48 11.65 10.16
N PHE A 289 3.64 10.79 10.70
CA PHE A 289 3.67 10.37 12.09
C PHE A 289 4.99 9.70 12.47
N PHE A 290 5.49 8.76 11.65
CA PHE A 290 6.71 8.03 11.92
C PHE A 290 7.93 8.94 12.14
N SER A 291 8.10 9.95 11.29
CA SER A 291 9.23 10.90 11.39
C SER A 291 9.22 11.70 12.67
N HIS A 292 8.03 12.11 13.16
CA HIS A 292 7.89 12.86 14.41
C HIS A 292 8.16 11.99 15.64
N VAL A 293 7.61 10.76 15.63
CA VAL A 293 7.78 9.83 16.77
C VAL A 293 9.23 9.36 16.90
N ALA A 294 9.93 9.20 15.77
CA ALA A 294 11.34 8.79 15.77
C ALA A 294 12.24 9.80 16.53
N ALA A 295 11.89 11.09 16.53
CA ALA A 295 12.63 12.14 17.21
C ALA A 295 12.38 12.20 18.73
N LEU A 296 11.36 11.47 19.25
CA LEU A 296 11.01 11.50 20.67
C LEU A 296 11.87 10.52 21.49
N ASP A 297 12.06 10.85 22.78
CA ASP A 297 12.58 9.92 23.78
C ASP A 297 11.59 8.78 24.11
N ARG A 298 12.07 7.71 24.73
CA ARG A 298 11.29 6.50 24.99
C ARG A 298 10.03 6.76 25.82
N GLN A 299 10.09 7.62 26.83
CA GLN A 299 8.96 7.93 27.70
C GLN A 299 7.84 8.68 26.96
N ASN A 300 8.21 9.66 26.14
CA ASN A 300 7.25 10.41 25.34
C ASN A 300 6.69 9.55 24.19
N ARG A 301 7.48 8.63 23.63
CA ARG A 301 6.96 7.61 22.67
C ARG A 301 5.82 6.79 23.28
N ALA A 302 5.94 6.32 24.53
CA ALA A 302 4.89 5.54 25.21
C ALA A 302 3.59 6.35 25.39
N LYS A 303 3.70 7.64 25.75
CA LYS A 303 2.53 8.54 25.85
C LYS A 303 1.87 8.74 24.48
N VAL A 304 2.65 8.97 23.44
CA VAL A 304 2.17 9.15 22.05
C VAL A 304 1.50 7.86 21.56
N TYR A 305 2.05 6.68 21.86
CA TYR A 305 1.42 5.40 21.54
C TYR A 305 -0.03 5.32 22.05
N SER A 306 -0.22 5.60 23.34
CA SER A 306 -1.56 5.59 23.97
C SER A 306 -2.52 6.62 23.36
N GLN A 307 -2.02 7.82 23.04
CA GLN A 307 -2.85 8.85 22.40
C GLN A 307 -3.27 8.47 20.99
N VAL A 308 -2.34 7.96 20.19
CA VAL A 308 -2.61 7.58 18.80
C VAL A 308 -3.51 6.35 18.71
N SER A 309 -3.38 5.39 19.63
CA SER A 309 -4.35 4.27 19.72
C SER A 309 -5.78 4.76 19.88
N LYS A 310 -6.01 5.77 20.74
CA LYS A 310 -7.34 6.39 20.95
C LYS A 310 -7.80 7.16 19.72
N LEU A 311 -6.91 7.94 19.09
CA LEU A 311 -7.22 8.69 17.88
C LEU A 311 -7.57 7.78 16.69
N LEU A 312 -6.87 6.64 16.54
CA LEU A 312 -7.20 5.66 15.52
C LEU A 312 -8.59 5.05 15.71
N LEU A 313 -8.97 4.76 16.96
CA LEU A 313 -10.31 4.24 17.26
C LEU A 313 -11.39 5.29 16.95
N ILE A 314 -11.17 6.55 17.34
CA ILE A 314 -12.08 7.66 17.02
C ILE A 314 -12.21 7.82 15.50
N ALA A 315 -11.09 7.89 14.79
CA ALA A 315 -11.07 8.06 13.34
C ALA A 315 -11.77 6.89 12.62
N TRP A 316 -11.53 5.66 13.06
CA TRP A 316 -12.21 4.49 12.50
C TRP A 316 -13.72 4.53 12.77
N SER A 317 -14.14 4.85 14.01
CA SER A 317 -15.56 4.97 14.34
C SER A 317 -16.26 6.03 13.48
N LEU A 318 -15.59 7.16 13.22
CA LEU A 318 -16.12 8.22 12.34
C LEU A 318 -16.10 7.82 10.85
N LEU A 319 -15.27 6.84 10.46
CA LEU A 319 -15.17 6.36 9.08
C LEU A 319 -16.27 5.34 8.72
N LEU A 320 -16.80 4.58 9.66
CA LEU A 320 -17.76 3.50 9.37
C LEU A 320 -18.96 3.90 8.51
N PRO A 321 -19.56 5.12 8.65
CA PRO A 321 -20.63 5.58 7.76
C PRO A 321 -20.25 5.68 6.28
N TYR A 322 -18.96 5.64 5.93
CA TYR A 322 -18.49 5.53 4.54
C TYR A 322 -19.20 4.40 3.79
N TYR A 323 -19.50 3.29 4.46
CA TYR A 323 -20.23 2.18 3.85
C TYR A 323 -21.64 2.56 3.39
N PHE A 324 -22.35 3.42 4.11
CA PHE A 324 -23.70 3.83 3.72
C PHE A 324 -23.66 4.64 2.43
N VAL A 325 -22.65 5.50 2.30
CA VAL A 325 -22.39 6.29 1.09
C VAL A 325 -21.95 5.36 -0.04
N LEU A 326 -21.00 4.45 0.22
CA LEU A 326 -20.56 3.46 -0.75
C LEU A 326 -21.71 2.58 -1.24
N GLY A 327 -22.56 2.09 -0.32
CA GLY A 327 -23.70 1.26 -0.66
C GLY A 327 -24.75 1.99 -1.51
N ALA A 328 -25.03 3.26 -1.22
CA ALA A 328 -25.90 4.08 -2.04
C ALA A 328 -25.30 4.29 -3.44
N PHE A 329 -24.01 4.60 -3.50
CA PHE A 329 -23.29 4.79 -4.77
C PHE A 329 -23.30 3.51 -5.62
N VAL A 330 -22.96 2.36 -5.03
CA VAL A 330 -22.92 1.07 -5.76
C VAL A 330 -24.29 0.70 -6.31
N ARG A 331 -25.36 0.81 -5.51
CA ARG A 331 -26.72 0.51 -5.98
C ARG A 331 -27.16 1.42 -7.11
N GLN A 332 -26.78 2.70 -7.07
CA GLN A 332 -27.21 3.67 -8.08
C GLN A 332 -26.36 3.61 -9.36
N PHE A 333 -25.03 3.47 -9.23
CA PHE A 333 -24.12 3.62 -10.37
C PHE A 333 -23.48 2.30 -10.83
N LEU A 334 -23.46 1.27 -9.98
CA LEU A 334 -22.82 -0.01 -10.20
C LEU A 334 -23.71 -1.19 -9.77
N PRO A 335 -25.00 -1.28 -10.19
CA PRO A 335 -25.93 -2.30 -9.68
C PRO A 335 -25.46 -3.73 -9.90
N LYS A 336 -24.68 -4.00 -10.95
CA LYS A 336 -24.04 -5.31 -11.21
C LYS A 336 -23.15 -5.80 -10.06
N TYR A 337 -22.70 -4.88 -9.19
CA TYR A 337 -21.77 -5.13 -8.09
C TYR A 337 -22.42 -5.06 -6.71
N GLU A 338 -23.74 -5.01 -6.62
CA GLU A 338 -24.42 -5.05 -5.33
C GLU A 338 -24.00 -6.27 -4.47
N PRO A 339 -23.74 -7.47 -5.04
CA PRO A 339 -23.20 -8.60 -4.30
C PRO A 339 -21.85 -8.35 -3.61
N SER A 340 -21.09 -7.32 -3.98
CA SER A 340 -19.84 -6.95 -3.32
C SER A 340 -20.05 -6.25 -1.97
N LEU A 341 -21.23 -5.68 -1.70
CA LEU A 341 -21.49 -4.87 -0.51
C LEU A 341 -21.34 -5.64 0.81
N PRO A 342 -21.83 -6.90 0.96
CA PRO A 342 -21.59 -7.66 2.20
C PRO A 342 -20.10 -7.88 2.50
N VAL A 343 -19.29 -8.10 1.46
CA VAL A 343 -17.83 -8.23 1.57
C VAL A 343 -17.20 -6.90 2.00
N ALA A 344 -17.56 -5.79 1.34
CA ALA A 344 -17.08 -4.45 1.68
C ALA A 344 -17.39 -4.08 3.13
N ARG A 345 -18.57 -4.46 3.64
CA ARG A 345 -18.98 -4.26 5.03
C ARG A 345 -18.02 -4.90 6.02
N ILE A 346 -17.63 -6.15 5.80
CA ILE A 346 -16.70 -6.87 6.66
C ILE A 346 -15.30 -6.27 6.58
N LEU A 347 -14.79 -6.04 5.36
CA LEU A 347 -13.46 -5.49 5.18
C LEU A 347 -13.31 -4.11 5.83
N LEU A 348 -14.37 -3.29 5.84
CA LEU A 348 -14.38 -1.98 6.50
C LEU A 348 -14.16 -2.10 8.01
N LEU A 349 -14.74 -3.13 8.65
CA LEU A 349 -14.50 -3.40 10.07
C LEU A 349 -13.03 -3.74 10.34
N GLY A 350 -12.35 -4.38 9.40
CA GLY A 350 -10.93 -4.75 9.52
C GLY A 350 -9.93 -3.59 9.40
N ILE A 351 -10.33 -2.43 8.87
CA ILE A 351 -9.43 -1.30 8.63
C ILE A 351 -8.71 -0.82 9.89
N ILE A 352 -9.36 -0.86 11.06
CA ILE A 352 -8.74 -0.44 12.32
C ILE A 352 -7.53 -1.30 12.69
N PHE A 353 -7.62 -2.61 12.49
CA PHE A 353 -6.51 -3.53 12.78
C PHE A 353 -5.36 -3.28 11.81
N PHE A 354 -5.66 -3.10 10.53
CA PHE A 354 -4.69 -2.71 9.52
C PHE A 354 -3.97 -1.40 9.88
N ALA A 355 -4.73 -0.36 10.21
CA ALA A 355 -4.20 0.94 10.61
C ALA A 355 -3.33 0.84 11.86
N GLY A 356 -3.77 0.10 12.88
CA GLY A 356 -3.02 -0.14 14.10
C GLY A 356 -1.71 -0.86 13.86
N ILE A 357 -1.70 -1.91 13.02
CA ILE A 357 -0.49 -2.64 12.67
C ILE A 357 0.49 -1.72 11.95
N GLN A 358 0.03 -0.96 10.96
CA GLN A 358 0.88 -0.09 10.14
C GLN A 358 1.38 1.13 10.92
N ILE A 359 0.50 1.86 11.61
CA ILE A 359 0.86 3.14 12.25
C ILE A 359 1.53 2.92 13.61
N LEU A 360 0.99 2.01 14.43
CA LEU A 360 1.50 1.80 15.78
C LEU A 360 2.55 0.70 15.82
N HIS A 361 2.15 -0.54 15.53
CA HIS A 361 2.99 -1.70 15.82
C HIS A 361 4.28 -1.72 15.01
N ALA A 362 4.23 -1.44 13.70
CA ALA A 362 5.43 -1.36 12.87
C ALA A 362 6.37 -0.27 13.37
N SER A 363 5.85 0.97 13.55
CA SER A 363 6.67 2.11 13.98
C SER A 363 7.34 1.88 15.32
N PHE A 364 6.57 1.52 16.33
CA PHE A 364 7.09 1.38 17.70
C PHE A 364 7.96 0.15 17.88
N SER A 365 7.69 -0.95 17.16
CA SER A 365 8.58 -2.12 17.15
C SER A 365 9.94 -1.81 16.57
N TYR A 366 10.00 -1.00 15.50
CA TYR A 366 11.26 -0.54 14.92
C TYR A 366 12.02 0.40 15.87
N LEU A 367 11.32 1.35 16.49
CA LEU A 367 11.92 2.36 17.36
C LEU A 367 12.35 1.82 18.74
N ASP A 368 11.74 0.72 19.22
CA ASP A 368 12.08 0.04 20.49
C ASP A 368 13.05 -1.13 20.30
N GLY A 369 13.59 -1.34 19.07
CA GLY A 369 14.56 -2.40 18.79
C GLY A 369 13.96 -3.82 18.68
N ARG A 370 12.64 -3.94 18.54
CA ARG A 370 11.89 -5.21 18.51
C ARG A 370 11.55 -5.70 17.10
N GLN A 371 12.37 -5.34 16.12
CA GLN A 371 12.11 -5.67 14.70
C GLN A 371 11.96 -7.18 14.48
N ARG A 372 12.74 -8.00 15.18
CA ARG A 372 12.67 -9.47 15.07
C ARG A 372 11.33 -10.02 15.56
N GLU A 373 10.79 -9.49 16.65
CA GLU A 373 9.49 -9.90 17.18
C GLU A 373 8.36 -9.51 16.20
N PHE A 374 8.43 -8.31 15.63
CA PHE A 374 7.47 -7.85 14.62
C PHE A 374 7.55 -8.71 13.36
N LEU A 375 8.76 -9.01 12.88
CA LEU A 375 8.98 -9.88 11.71
C LEU A 375 8.40 -11.29 11.95
N THR A 376 8.66 -11.90 13.11
CA THR A 376 8.10 -13.21 13.46
C THR A 376 6.55 -13.17 13.47
N GLY A 377 5.95 -12.11 14.01
CA GLY A 377 4.50 -11.91 13.97
C GLY A 377 3.98 -11.76 12.55
N SER A 378 4.72 -11.07 11.68
CA SER A 378 4.37 -10.90 10.26
C SER A 378 4.39 -12.24 9.51
N ILE A 379 5.41 -13.07 9.74
CA ILE A 379 5.50 -14.43 9.13
C ILE A 379 4.31 -15.30 9.56
N LEU A 380 3.97 -15.29 10.84
CA LEU A 380 2.79 -16.01 11.35
C LEU A 380 1.48 -15.47 10.73
N ALA A 381 1.36 -14.17 10.61
CA ALA A 381 0.20 -13.54 9.97
C ALA A 381 0.09 -13.89 8.48
N ILE A 382 1.22 -13.94 7.75
CA ILE A 382 1.25 -14.39 6.35
C ILE A 382 0.74 -15.84 6.26
N ALA A 383 1.32 -16.74 7.04
CA ALA A 383 0.94 -18.17 7.02
C ALA A 383 -0.54 -18.36 7.39
N ALA A 384 -1.02 -17.65 8.43
CA ALA A 384 -2.42 -17.69 8.84
C ALA A 384 -3.35 -17.09 7.77
N SER A 385 -2.98 -15.95 7.15
CA SER A 385 -3.78 -15.33 6.08
C SER A 385 -3.94 -16.26 4.87
N PHE A 386 -2.84 -16.83 4.40
CA PHE A 386 -2.89 -17.77 3.27
C PHE A 386 -3.65 -19.05 3.66
N GLY A 387 -3.26 -19.70 4.77
CA GLY A 387 -3.88 -20.96 5.20
C GLY A 387 -5.40 -20.81 5.39
N LEU A 388 -5.83 -19.78 6.12
CA LEU A 388 -7.25 -19.55 6.38
C LEU A 388 -8.01 -19.09 5.14
N ALA A 389 -7.45 -18.18 4.33
CA ALA A 389 -8.12 -17.71 3.13
C ALA A 389 -8.33 -18.81 2.10
N PHE A 390 -7.30 -19.65 1.83
CA PHE A 390 -7.43 -20.78 0.92
C PHE A 390 -8.37 -21.86 1.48
N PHE A 391 -8.30 -22.16 2.78
CA PHE A 391 -9.22 -23.09 3.44
C PHE A 391 -10.68 -22.64 3.30
N LEU A 392 -10.97 -21.37 3.64
CA LEU A 392 -12.34 -20.84 3.59
C LEU A 392 -12.85 -20.72 2.14
N ALA A 393 -11.99 -20.35 1.19
CA ALA A 393 -12.34 -20.30 -0.22
C ALA A 393 -12.67 -21.70 -0.77
N ALA A 394 -11.86 -22.73 -0.43
CA ALA A 394 -12.02 -24.08 -0.95
C ALA A 394 -13.13 -24.86 -0.26
N TRP A 395 -13.35 -24.64 1.04
CA TRP A 395 -14.35 -25.40 1.82
C TRP A 395 -15.74 -24.76 1.78
N LEU A 396 -15.82 -23.45 2.04
CA LEU A 396 -17.11 -22.76 2.15
C LEU A 396 -17.58 -22.12 0.85
N HIS A 397 -16.70 -21.94 -0.14
CA HIS A 397 -16.99 -21.25 -1.41
C HIS A 397 -17.71 -19.91 -1.19
N SER A 398 -17.33 -19.16 -0.14
CA SER A 398 -18.02 -17.96 0.30
C SER A 398 -17.09 -16.76 0.40
N LEU A 399 -17.36 -15.73 -0.38
CA LEU A 399 -16.63 -14.45 -0.34
C LEU A 399 -16.70 -13.82 1.03
N PHE A 400 -17.86 -13.92 1.70
CA PHE A 400 -18.08 -13.40 3.05
C PHE A 400 -17.19 -14.11 4.07
N ALA A 401 -17.08 -15.45 4.00
CA ALA A 401 -16.22 -16.21 4.90
C ALA A 401 -14.75 -15.85 4.72
N VAL A 402 -14.27 -15.69 3.49
CA VAL A 402 -12.89 -15.27 3.20
C VAL A 402 -12.62 -13.87 3.75
N ALA A 403 -13.52 -12.92 3.54
CA ALA A 403 -13.38 -11.57 4.08
C ALA A 403 -13.37 -11.57 5.62
N ALA A 404 -14.25 -12.34 6.26
CA ALA A 404 -14.29 -12.48 7.71
C ALA A 404 -12.99 -13.13 8.23
N GLY A 405 -12.50 -14.17 7.57
CA GLY A 405 -11.23 -14.81 7.88
C GLY A 405 -10.05 -13.83 7.85
N GLN A 406 -10.00 -12.98 6.81
CA GLN A 406 -8.97 -11.94 6.70
C GLN A 406 -9.02 -10.95 7.87
N VAL A 407 -10.21 -10.50 8.26
CA VAL A 407 -10.38 -9.60 9.41
C VAL A 407 -9.96 -10.28 10.71
N VAL A 408 -10.30 -11.56 10.89
CA VAL A 408 -9.88 -12.35 12.07
C VAL A 408 -8.36 -12.46 12.14
N VAL A 409 -7.67 -12.72 11.03
CA VAL A 409 -6.20 -12.77 11.02
C VAL A 409 -5.60 -11.41 11.35
N LEU A 410 -6.12 -10.32 10.78
CA LEU A 410 -5.65 -8.97 11.09
C LEU A 410 -5.88 -8.63 12.57
N ALA A 411 -7.03 -8.99 13.14
CA ALA A 411 -7.33 -8.80 14.56
C ALA A 411 -6.37 -9.62 15.44
N PHE A 412 -6.12 -10.89 15.09
CA PHE A 412 -5.16 -11.73 15.80
C PHE A 412 -3.74 -11.16 15.76
N TRP A 413 -3.28 -10.74 14.56
CA TRP A 413 -1.96 -10.13 14.40
C TRP A 413 -1.84 -8.81 15.18
N TRP A 414 -2.90 -8.00 15.18
CA TRP A 414 -2.99 -6.79 15.99
C TRP A 414 -2.89 -7.12 17.49
N MET A 415 -3.67 -8.09 18.00
CA MET A 415 -3.64 -8.51 19.41
C MET A 415 -2.26 -9.06 19.82
N LEU A 416 -1.60 -9.83 18.97
CA LEU A 416 -0.27 -10.38 19.22
C LEU A 416 0.77 -9.25 19.40
N ASN A 417 0.75 -8.25 18.53
CA ASN A 417 1.66 -7.11 18.64
C ASN A 417 1.34 -6.22 19.86
N GLU A 418 0.06 -6.00 20.13
CA GLU A 418 -0.38 -5.26 21.33
C GLU A 418 0.09 -5.96 22.61
N TRP A 419 -0.04 -7.28 22.69
CA TRP A 419 0.45 -8.08 23.82
C TRP A 419 1.98 -7.96 23.97
N ARG A 420 2.73 -8.01 22.88
CA ARG A 420 4.19 -7.86 22.90
C ARG A 420 4.63 -6.45 23.33
N LEU A 421 3.90 -5.42 22.98
CA LEU A 421 4.21 -4.04 23.31
C LEU A 421 3.67 -3.59 24.69
N ARG A 422 2.99 -4.45 25.44
CA ARG A 422 2.43 -4.13 26.77
C ARG A 422 3.43 -3.48 27.72
N GLY A 423 4.64 -4.03 27.81
CA GLY A 423 5.69 -3.49 28.69
C GLY A 423 6.19 -2.10 28.26
N PHE A 424 6.00 -1.73 26.98
CA PHE A 424 6.35 -0.42 26.45
C PHE A 424 5.19 0.58 26.60
N SER A 425 3.97 0.19 26.25
CA SER A 425 2.82 1.10 26.19
C SER A 425 2.31 1.53 27.56
N GLY A 426 2.61 0.74 28.61
CA GLY A 426 2.08 0.98 29.96
C GLY A 426 0.55 0.95 30.05
N GLN A 427 -0.14 0.50 29.01
CA GLN A 427 -1.60 0.45 28.96
C GLN A 427 -2.13 -0.59 29.97
N ARG A 428 -3.09 -0.13 30.80
CA ARG A 428 -3.75 -1.00 31.77
C ARG A 428 -4.86 -1.81 31.08
N LEU A 429 -5.21 -2.94 31.66
CA LEU A 429 -6.34 -3.78 31.19
C LEU A 429 -7.63 -2.96 31.01
N ARG A 430 -7.86 -1.98 31.89
CA ARG A 430 -9.02 -1.07 31.82
C ARG A 430 -9.05 -0.24 30.53
N ASP A 431 -7.89 0.23 30.05
CA ASP A 431 -7.80 1.02 28.82
C ASP A 431 -8.09 0.13 27.61
N TRP A 432 -7.62 -1.10 27.66
CA TRP A 432 -7.90 -2.12 26.66
C TRP A 432 -9.40 -2.49 26.59
N LEU A 433 -10.02 -2.70 27.74
CA LEU A 433 -11.48 -2.95 27.81
C LEU A 433 -12.29 -1.79 27.25
N LYS A 434 -11.89 -0.54 27.48
CA LYS A 434 -12.54 0.63 26.87
C LYS A 434 -12.43 0.63 25.34
N ILE A 435 -11.25 0.30 24.79
CA ILE A 435 -11.05 0.22 23.33
C ILE A 435 -11.97 -0.86 22.74
N VAL A 436 -11.99 -2.05 23.33
CA VAL A 436 -12.86 -3.15 22.89
C VAL A 436 -14.35 -2.80 23.02
N ALA A 437 -14.76 -2.18 24.11
CA ALA A 437 -16.14 -1.77 24.31
C ALA A 437 -16.60 -0.72 23.28
N LEU A 438 -15.74 0.25 22.95
CA LEU A 438 -16.05 1.25 21.95
C LEU A 438 -16.03 0.69 20.52
N PHE A 439 -15.13 -0.24 20.25
CA PHE A 439 -15.16 -0.99 18.99
C PHE A 439 -16.49 -1.73 18.82
N ALA A 440 -16.89 -2.49 19.85
CA ALA A 440 -18.16 -3.22 19.85
C ALA A 440 -19.37 -2.26 19.74
N TRP A 441 -19.36 -1.15 20.48
CA TRP A 441 -20.41 -0.13 20.41
C TRP A 441 -20.53 0.48 19.00
N SER A 442 -19.41 0.86 18.39
CA SER A 442 -19.42 1.42 17.03
C SER A 442 -19.91 0.41 16.01
N ALA A 443 -19.52 -0.86 16.14
CA ALA A 443 -19.99 -1.94 15.26
C ALA A 443 -21.50 -2.21 15.45
N VAL A 444 -21.98 -2.27 16.70
CA VAL A 444 -23.42 -2.42 16.99
C VAL A 444 -24.22 -1.23 16.48
N SER A 445 -23.77 -0.01 16.73
CA SER A 445 -24.44 1.22 16.26
C SER A 445 -24.54 1.26 14.74
N TYR A 446 -23.53 0.76 14.05
CA TYR A 446 -23.54 0.62 12.60
C TYR A 446 -24.62 -0.37 12.13
N GLU A 447 -24.75 -1.54 12.76
CA GLU A 447 -25.78 -2.54 12.46
C GLU A 447 -27.17 -2.03 12.75
N VAL A 448 -27.36 -1.39 13.91
CA VAL A 448 -28.64 -0.77 14.30
C VAL A 448 -29.06 0.29 13.29
N SER A 449 -28.14 1.14 12.85
CA SER A 449 -28.43 2.17 11.85
C SER A 449 -28.85 1.56 10.50
N MET A 450 -28.29 0.41 10.13
CA MET A 450 -28.70 -0.34 8.95
C MET A 450 -30.12 -0.92 9.05
N ALA A 451 -30.48 -1.42 10.23
CA ALA A 451 -31.78 -2.04 10.46
C ALA A 451 -32.94 -1.03 10.54
N LEU A 452 -32.68 0.18 11.05
CA LEU A 452 -33.74 1.17 11.35
C LEU A 452 -34.27 1.89 10.09
N THR A 453 -33.48 2.04 9.04
CA THR A 453 -33.92 2.78 7.84
C THR A 453 -33.20 2.32 6.58
N PRO A 454 -33.88 2.30 5.41
CA PRO A 454 -33.22 2.03 4.12
C PRO A 454 -32.46 3.25 3.58
N ASN A 455 -32.78 4.47 4.03
CA ASN A 455 -32.21 5.71 3.51
C ASN A 455 -30.78 5.94 4.03
N ALA A 456 -29.81 6.09 3.15
CA ALA A 456 -28.40 6.25 3.50
C ALA A 456 -28.13 7.50 4.34
N ALA A 457 -28.78 8.63 4.07
CA ALA A 457 -28.57 9.88 4.81
C ALA A 457 -29.08 9.73 6.27
N PHE A 458 -30.25 9.12 6.46
CA PHE A 458 -30.76 8.83 7.80
C PHE A 458 -29.89 7.83 8.55
N ARG A 459 -29.35 6.80 7.87
CA ARG A 459 -28.37 5.87 8.48
C ARG A 459 -27.15 6.60 9.04
N VAL A 460 -26.59 7.52 8.25
CA VAL A 460 -25.44 8.35 8.67
C VAL A 460 -25.81 9.18 9.90
N GLY A 461 -26.97 9.84 9.89
CA GLY A 461 -27.46 10.67 11.00
C GLY A 461 -27.64 9.84 12.29
N ILE A 462 -28.37 8.70 12.22
CA ILE A 462 -28.59 7.80 13.35
C ILE A 462 -27.27 7.28 13.91
N TYR A 463 -26.38 6.85 13.01
CA TYR A 463 -25.06 6.34 13.43
C TYR A 463 -24.27 7.39 14.23
N TYR A 464 -24.14 8.61 13.69
CA TYR A 464 -23.40 9.67 14.39
C TYR A 464 -24.08 10.06 15.73
N LEU A 465 -25.40 10.06 15.79
CA LEU A 465 -26.13 10.30 17.03
C LEU A 465 -25.74 9.27 18.11
N LEU A 466 -25.68 7.98 17.74
CA LEU A 466 -25.34 6.90 18.66
C LEU A 466 -23.86 6.89 19.07
N VAL A 467 -22.96 7.27 18.19
CA VAL A 467 -21.52 7.08 18.37
C VAL A 467 -20.83 8.32 18.92
N VAL A 468 -21.14 9.53 18.39
CA VAL A 468 -20.42 10.75 18.75
C VAL A 468 -20.58 11.09 20.22
N ALA A 469 -21.81 10.94 20.78
CA ALA A 469 -22.06 11.18 22.20
C ALA A 469 -21.18 10.29 23.09
N VAL A 470 -21.09 9.00 22.76
CA VAL A 470 -20.27 8.02 23.51
C VAL A 470 -18.77 8.33 23.35
N LEU A 471 -18.32 8.69 22.15
CA LEU A 471 -16.93 9.07 21.91
C LEU A 471 -16.54 10.32 22.70
N VAL A 472 -17.37 11.36 22.73
CA VAL A 472 -17.11 12.60 23.50
C VAL A 472 -16.99 12.32 24.99
N VAL A 473 -17.90 11.48 25.54
CA VAL A 473 -17.88 11.09 26.95
C VAL A 473 -16.66 10.22 27.27
N SER A 474 -16.27 9.31 26.37
CA SER A 474 -15.17 8.37 26.59
C SER A 474 -13.79 8.99 26.41
N PHE A 475 -13.68 10.00 25.56
CA PHE A 475 -12.42 10.66 25.17
C PHE A 475 -12.48 12.20 25.25
N PRO A 476 -12.87 12.78 26.39
CA PRO A 476 -13.09 14.23 26.50
C PRO A 476 -11.83 15.08 26.23
N GLU A 477 -10.65 14.55 26.56
CA GLU A 477 -9.37 15.24 26.36
C GLU A 477 -9.06 15.40 24.87
N GLN A 478 -9.28 14.36 24.06
CA GLN A 478 -9.01 14.38 22.61
C GLN A 478 -9.94 15.37 21.91
N PHE A 479 -11.21 15.39 22.27
CA PHE A 479 -12.17 16.34 21.72
C PHE A 479 -11.89 17.80 22.15
N ARG A 480 -11.51 18.02 23.40
CA ARG A 480 -11.08 19.37 23.85
C ARG A 480 -9.82 19.86 23.15
N ALA A 481 -8.84 18.99 22.92
CA ALA A 481 -7.64 19.32 22.18
C ALA A 481 -7.95 19.67 20.71
N GLY A 482 -8.81 18.88 20.04
CA GLY A 482 -9.28 19.15 18.69
C GLY A 482 -10.05 20.47 18.59
N TRP A 483 -10.92 20.76 19.56
CA TRP A 483 -11.68 22.01 19.63
C TRP A 483 -10.76 23.26 19.81
N LYS A 484 -9.76 23.16 20.68
CA LYS A 484 -8.77 24.23 20.86
C LYS A 484 -7.95 24.46 19.60
N TRP A 485 -7.60 23.41 18.86
CA TRP A 485 -6.90 23.53 17.59
C TRP A 485 -7.77 24.17 16.50
N ALA A 486 -9.03 23.80 16.41
CA ALA A 486 -10.00 24.34 15.44
C ALA A 486 -10.45 25.77 15.77
N GLY A 487 -10.50 26.15 17.07
CA GLY A 487 -10.88 27.49 17.54
C GLY A 487 -9.74 28.43 17.87
N GLY A 488 -8.51 27.96 17.88
CA GLY A 488 -7.33 28.65 18.39
C GLY A 488 -6.46 29.36 17.35
N SER A 489 -6.99 29.63 16.16
CA SER A 489 -6.37 30.55 15.20
C SER A 489 -6.97 31.97 15.33
N ARG A 490 -7.15 32.43 16.57
CA ARG A 490 -7.38 33.86 16.86
C ARG A 490 -6.36 34.34 17.86
#